data_16c761aaf9158c11d6095ef2260183cc
#
_entry.id   16c761aaf9158c11d6095ef2260183cc
#
_cell.length_a   1.000
_cell.length_b   1.000
_cell.length_c   1.000
_cell.angle_alpha   90.00
_cell.angle_beta   90.00
_cell.angle_gamma   90.00
#
_symmetry.space_group_name_H-M   'P 1'
#
loop_
_entity.id
_entity.type
_entity.pdbx_description
1 polymer ?
#
loop_
_entity_poly.entity_id
_entity_poly.type
_entity_poly.pdbx_seq_one_letter_code
_entity_poly.pdbx_strand_id
1 'polypeptide(L)'
;MIGTGEDGLQLLDAPERKLKRLTTPERTKEASHVLPWFLPGGKSLLFTVKPHLWGTHSRIEVLSLDTGRRKVLIEDGADARFVPTGHVVYLSEGTLMAWPFDTTKMEIRGQATPLIQGIMQSLNALSSGDNSGAGQFVVSGNGTLVYASGGIFPDIETHLSWVDRSGRIELVTQLDKKPIITVRLSPDGRYLAYRTTGKVAEVWVLDLVLGTTRRITSEGRAMHLCWTHDGTGLSFAYSKAGDPKIFWKAADGSGPMEPEPLVAGDNTLQPSCWSWDGKLLVFVESNPASKYNIWVYRKEERQKSPLFNADYNEEYPALSPDGRWLAYCSDGTGRHEVHVTSMTNPAKGTPITSDGGLAPLWAPDNRTIYYWNQDWT
;
A
#
# COMPACT_ATOMS: atom_id res chain seq x y z
N MET A 1 6.77 23.47 12.88
CA MET A 1 7.45 22.21 12.57
C MET A 1 6.75 21.55 11.42
N ILE A 2 7.47 21.01 10.47
CA ILE A 2 6.91 20.37 9.28
C ILE A 2 7.47 18.95 9.25
N GLY A 3 6.59 17.95 9.25
CA GLY A 3 6.96 16.57 8.93
C GLY A 3 6.87 16.43 7.42
N THR A 4 7.99 16.29 6.75
CA THR A 4 8.02 16.01 5.31
C THR A 4 8.33 14.52 5.14
N GLY A 5 7.36 13.75 4.70
CA GLY A 5 7.42 12.30 4.49
C GLY A 5 8.80 11.65 4.47
N GLU A 6 9.42 11.54 3.33
CA GLU A 6 10.71 10.84 3.13
C GLU A 6 11.94 11.57 3.71
N ASP A 7 11.84 12.89 3.96
CA ASP A 7 12.96 13.71 4.43
C ASP A 7 13.09 13.78 5.96
N GLY A 8 12.18 13.18 6.70
CA GLY A 8 12.14 13.25 8.15
C GLY A 8 11.57 14.56 8.70
N LEU A 9 11.79 14.83 9.99
CA LEU A 9 11.29 16.02 10.66
C LEU A 9 12.20 17.23 10.41
N GLN A 10 11.58 18.37 10.16
CA GLN A 10 12.26 19.66 10.03
C GLN A 10 11.66 20.69 10.99
N LEU A 11 12.52 21.53 11.54
CA LEU A 11 12.13 22.69 12.34
C LEU A 11 12.26 23.94 11.48
N LEU A 12 11.16 24.70 11.34
CA LEU A 12 11.21 26.04 10.80
C LEU A 12 11.52 27.02 11.95
N ASP A 13 12.66 27.66 11.89
CA ASP A 13 12.96 28.80 12.75
C ASP A 13 12.22 30.02 12.22
N ALA A 14 11.22 30.49 12.97
CA ALA A 14 10.33 31.54 12.53
C ALA A 14 11.04 32.89 12.35
N PRO A 15 11.97 33.33 13.21
CA PRO A 15 12.71 34.59 13.02
C PRO A 15 13.61 34.54 11.78
N GLU A 16 14.33 33.42 11.59
CA GLU A 16 15.32 33.36 10.51
C GLU A 16 14.73 32.76 9.20
N ARG A 17 13.51 32.23 9.23
CA ARG A 17 12.86 31.48 8.12
C ARG A 17 13.71 30.36 7.53
N LYS A 18 14.56 29.74 8.36
CA LYS A 18 15.42 28.64 7.97
C LYS A 18 14.85 27.32 8.42
N LEU A 19 14.99 26.31 7.57
CA LEU A 19 14.65 24.93 7.90
C LEU A 19 15.89 24.24 8.47
N LYS A 20 15.74 23.65 9.66
CA LYS A 20 16.74 22.80 10.29
C LYS A 20 16.21 21.37 10.31
N ARG A 21 16.95 20.44 9.72
CA ARG A 21 16.62 19.02 9.80
C ARG A 21 16.84 18.51 11.23
N LEU A 22 15.82 17.85 11.78
CA LEU A 22 15.86 17.28 13.12
C LEU A 22 16.09 15.77 13.11
N THR A 23 15.52 15.07 12.13
CA THR A 23 15.65 13.62 12.00
C THR A 23 15.85 13.22 10.53
N THR A 24 16.46 12.06 10.33
CA THR A 24 16.57 11.41 9.02
C THR A 24 16.11 9.96 9.17
N PRO A 25 15.12 9.51 8.37
CA PRO A 25 14.69 8.11 8.36
C PRO A 25 15.82 7.16 7.95
N GLU A 26 15.91 6.02 8.60
CA GLU A 26 16.77 4.92 8.16
C GLU A 26 16.12 4.18 7.01
N ARG A 27 16.46 4.55 5.77
CA ARG A 27 15.74 4.16 4.54
C ARG A 27 15.47 2.67 4.36
N THR A 28 16.22 1.80 4.98
CA THR A 28 16.03 0.35 4.94
C THR A 28 14.94 -0.15 5.90
N LYS A 29 14.56 0.65 6.90
CA LYS A 29 13.63 0.27 7.97
C LYS A 29 12.48 1.27 8.13
N GLU A 30 12.73 2.54 7.81
CA GLU A 30 11.84 3.67 8.09
C GLU A 30 11.44 4.37 6.79
N ALA A 31 10.14 4.41 6.48
CA ALA A 31 9.63 5.14 5.34
C ALA A 31 9.59 6.64 5.58
N SER A 32 9.13 7.06 6.76
CA SER A 32 8.99 8.48 7.06
C SER A 32 8.85 8.76 8.57
N HIS A 33 9.15 10.02 8.95
CA HIS A 33 8.89 10.56 10.28
C HIS A 33 7.81 11.63 10.18
N VAL A 34 6.70 11.46 10.90
CA VAL A 34 5.51 12.30 10.77
C VAL A 34 4.86 12.61 12.12
N LEU A 35 3.85 13.48 12.13
CA LEU A 35 2.98 13.78 13.28
C LEU A 35 3.78 14.19 14.54
N PRO A 36 4.63 15.22 14.44
CA PRO A 36 5.39 15.69 15.60
C PRO A 36 4.51 16.42 16.60
N TRP A 37 4.76 16.20 17.89
CA TRP A 37 4.09 16.87 19.01
C TRP A 37 5.10 17.30 20.07
N PHE A 38 5.18 18.59 20.37
CA PHE A 38 6.09 19.09 21.40
C PHE A 38 5.64 18.67 22.80
N LEU A 39 6.59 18.22 23.60
CA LEU A 39 6.40 18.01 25.03
C LEU A 39 6.51 19.33 25.82
N PRO A 40 5.94 19.41 27.03
CA PRO A 40 6.10 20.56 27.90
C PRO A 40 7.57 20.97 28.04
N GLY A 41 7.83 22.28 28.01
CA GLY A 41 9.19 22.84 28.05
C GLY A 41 9.87 22.96 26.69
N GLY A 42 9.31 22.40 25.62
CA GLY A 42 9.78 22.59 24.23
C GLY A 42 11.14 21.98 23.89
N LYS A 43 11.76 21.20 24.82
CA LYS A 43 13.08 20.59 24.63
C LYS A 43 13.04 19.19 24.02
N SER A 44 11.86 18.62 23.92
CA SER A 44 11.64 17.29 23.35
C SER A 44 10.32 17.22 22.62
N LEU A 45 10.19 16.29 21.70
CA LEU A 45 8.96 16.04 20.96
C LEU A 45 8.70 14.55 20.77
N LEU A 46 7.42 14.20 20.69
CA LEU A 46 6.93 12.91 20.24
C LEU A 46 6.78 12.95 18.71
N PHE A 47 6.96 11.83 18.05
CA PHE A 47 6.66 11.71 16.63
C PHE A 47 6.39 10.27 16.25
N THR A 48 5.74 10.08 15.11
CA THR A 48 5.46 8.77 14.55
C THR A 48 6.53 8.42 13.53
N VAL A 49 7.11 7.22 13.68
CA VAL A 49 7.98 6.58 12.71
C VAL A 49 7.17 5.59 11.91
N LYS A 50 7.04 5.79 10.62
CA LYS A 50 6.40 4.85 9.70
C LYS A 50 7.40 3.80 9.25
N PRO A 51 7.05 2.52 9.28
CA PRO A 51 7.91 1.47 8.76
C PRO A 51 7.97 1.52 7.24
N HIS A 52 9.09 1.07 6.67
CA HIS A 52 9.21 0.87 5.24
C HIS A 52 8.55 -0.44 4.79
N LEU A 53 8.53 -1.43 5.66
CA LEU A 53 8.02 -2.75 5.37
C LEU A 53 6.49 -2.82 5.58
N TRP A 54 5.80 -3.44 4.63
CA TRP A 54 4.39 -3.76 4.74
C TRP A 54 4.14 -4.76 5.88
N GLY A 55 3.07 -4.53 6.65
CA GLY A 55 2.69 -5.43 7.76
C GLY A 55 3.39 -5.15 9.08
N THR A 56 4.29 -4.17 9.14
CA THR A 56 4.83 -3.67 10.40
C THR A 56 4.05 -2.44 10.86
N HIS A 57 3.92 -2.29 12.18
CA HIS A 57 3.18 -1.19 12.77
C HIS A 57 4.05 0.06 12.88
N SER A 58 3.43 1.24 12.80
CA SER A 58 4.09 2.50 13.14
C SER A 58 4.45 2.50 14.62
N ARG A 59 5.57 3.12 14.96
CA ARG A 59 5.98 3.30 16.35
C ARG A 59 6.08 4.77 16.72
N ILE A 60 5.97 5.05 17.99
CA ILE A 60 6.09 6.39 18.53
C ILE A 60 7.45 6.52 19.23
N GLU A 61 8.18 7.53 18.84
CA GLU A 61 9.47 7.87 19.46
C GLU A 61 9.45 9.26 20.10
N VAL A 62 10.33 9.43 21.09
CA VAL A 62 10.67 10.75 21.63
C VAL A 62 12.04 11.18 21.11
N LEU A 63 12.13 12.44 20.68
CA LEU A 63 13.36 13.11 20.27
C LEU A 63 13.72 14.18 21.28
N SER A 64 14.95 14.15 21.79
CA SER A 64 15.55 15.26 22.54
C SER A 64 16.16 16.26 21.56
N LEU A 65 15.72 17.51 21.60
CA LEU A 65 16.22 18.58 20.73
C LEU A 65 17.62 19.06 21.12
N ASP A 66 17.96 18.94 22.41
CA ASP A 66 19.26 19.34 22.93
C ASP A 66 20.37 18.36 22.50
N THR A 67 20.07 17.06 22.45
CA THR A 67 21.07 16.00 22.20
C THR A 67 20.92 15.33 20.86
N GLY A 68 19.77 15.48 20.17
CA GLY A 68 19.44 14.76 18.94
C GLY A 68 19.15 13.26 19.16
N ARG A 69 19.13 12.79 20.41
CA ARG A 69 18.85 11.37 20.70
C ARG A 69 17.40 11.03 20.53
N ARG A 70 17.14 9.88 19.89
CA ARG A 70 15.83 9.26 19.70
C ARG A 70 15.68 8.07 20.63
N LYS A 71 14.48 7.84 21.16
CA LYS A 71 14.12 6.67 21.97
C LYS A 71 12.73 6.21 21.61
N VAL A 72 12.57 4.91 21.35
CA VAL A 72 11.26 4.30 21.16
C VAL A 72 10.48 4.34 22.47
N LEU A 73 9.25 4.81 22.42
CA LEU A 73 8.31 4.82 23.54
C LEU A 73 7.22 3.76 23.40
N ILE A 74 6.66 3.61 22.19
CA ILE A 74 5.51 2.75 21.92
C ILE A 74 5.77 2.06 20.58
N GLU A 75 5.77 0.73 20.55
CA GLU A 75 6.08 -0.07 19.35
C GLU A 75 4.89 -0.18 18.38
N ASP A 76 3.66 0.02 18.84
CA ASP A 76 2.46 -0.07 18.02
C ASP A 76 1.55 1.13 18.29
N GLY A 77 1.69 2.17 17.47
CA GLY A 77 0.90 3.36 17.61
C GLY A 77 1.33 4.52 16.71
N ALA A 78 0.43 5.48 16.57
CA ALA A 78 0.65 6.70 15.80
C ALA A 78 -0.06 7.90 16.44
N ASP A 79 0.29 9.11 15.98
CA ASP A 79 -0.32 10.39 16.38
C ASP A 79 -0.36 10.61 17.90
N ALA A 80 0.81 10.49 18.54
CA ALA A 80 0.95 10.66 19.98
C ALA A 80 0.90 12.13 20.38
N ARG A 81 0.11 12.44 21.41
CA ARG A 81 -0.03 13.78 21.98
C ARG A 81 0.06 13.72 23.50
N PHE A 82 0.84 14.60 24.09
CA PHE A 82 0.86 14.74 25.54
C PHE A 82 -0.34 15.58 25.99
N VAL A 83 -1.02 15.15 27.03
CA VAL A 83 -2.17 15.84 27.61
C VAL A 83 -1.86 16.28 29.04
N PRO A 84 -2.51 17.36 29.57
CA PRO A 84 -2.21 17.96 30.87
C PRO A 84 -2.41 17.01 32.06
N THR A 85 -3.15 15.93 31.87
CA THR A 85 -3.34 14.89 32.91
C THR A 85 -2.11 14.01 33.15
N GLY A 86 -0.98 14.29 32.46
CA GLY A 86 0.25 13.53 32.61
C GLY A 86 0.28 12.23 31.79
N HIS A 87 -0.50 12.16 30.71
CA HIS A 87 -0.57 11.01 29.82
C HIS A 87 -0.13 11.37 28.40
N VAL A 88 0.40 10.39 27.72
CA VAL A 88 0.47 10.37 26.25
C VAL A 88 -0.78 9.65 25.76
N VAL A 89 -1.58 10.34 24.94
CA VAL A 89 -2.67 9.73 24.18
C VAL A 89 -2.21 9.48 22.77
N TYR A 90 -2.59 8.34 22.18
CA TYR A 90 -2.15 7.92 20.85
C TYR A 90 -3.17 6.97 20.23
N LEU A 91 -3.09 6.76 18.94
CA LEU A 91 -3.95 5.83 18.22
C LEU A 91 -3.22 4.53 17.92
N SER A 92 -3.87 3.42 18.24
CA SER A 92 -3.54 2.08 17.78
C SER A 92 -4.77 1.52 17.08
N GLU A 93 -4.67 1.31 15.76
CA GLU A 93 -5.76 0.79 14.89
C GLU A 93 -7.14 1.42 15.16
N GLY A 94 -7.21 2.75 15.15
CA GLY A 94 -8.47 3.49 15.37
C GLY A 94 -8.97 3.51 16.81
N THR A 95 -8.22 2.92 17.74
CA THR A 95 -8.49 2.99 19.19
C THR A 95 -7.61 4.06 19.83
N LEU A 96 -8.22 5.04 20.49
CA LEU A 96 -7.48 6.01 21.30
C LEU A 96 -7.04 5.33 22.58
N MET A 97 -5.75 5.31 22.81
CA MET A 97 -5.10 4.78 23.98
C MET A 97 -4.58 5.92 24.85
N ALA A 98 -4.53 5.73 26.15
CA ALA A 98 -3.84 6.62 27.08
C ALA A 98 -2.78 5.84 27.87
N TRP A 99 -1.60 6.42 28.00
CA TRP A 99 -0.52 5.82 28.78
C TRP A 99 0.11 6.87 29.70
N PRO A 100 0.22 6.63 31.01
CA PRO A 100 0.89 7.55 31.94
C PRO A 100 2.34 7.81 31.50
N PHE A 101 2.74 9.07 31.47
CA PHE A 101 4.05 9.49 30.95
C PHE A 101 4.81 10.38 31.93
N ASP A 102 6.04 10.02 32.20
CA ASP A 102 6.97 10.82 32.98
C ASP A 102 7.77 11.76 32.08
N THR A 103 7.43 13.04 32.10
CA THR A 103 8.12 14.06 31.30
C THR A 103 9.55 14.32 31.74
N THR A 104 9.95 13.96 32.97
CA THR A 104 11.30 14.15 33.49
C THR A 104 12.23 13.03 33.00
N LYS A 105 11.74 11.78 33.05
CA LYS A 105 12.50 10.60 32.60
C LYS A 105 12.32 10.27 31.13
N MET A 106 11.33 10.92 30.48
CA MET A 106 10.92 10.61 29.12
C MET A 106 10.56 9.13 28.94
N GLU A 107 9.67 8.64 29.82
CA GLU A 107 9.28 7.22 29.89
C GLU A 107 7.79 7.05 30.15
N ILE A 108 7.23 6.02 29.56
CA ILE A 108 5.87 5.53 29.89
C ILE A 108 5.92 4.76 31.21
N ARG A 109 4.80 4.80 31.96
CA ARG A 109 4.65 4.11 33.25
C ARG A 109 3.40 3.24 33.26
N GLY A 110 3.47 2.08 33.88
CA GLY A 110 2.32 1.19 34.00
C GLY A 110 1.88 0.59 32.68
N GLN A 111 0.56 0.53 32.46
CA GLN A 111 -0.05 -0.05 31.25
C GLN A 111 -0.88 0.97 30.49
N ALA A 112 -0.95 0.79 29.18
CA ALA A 112 -1.84 1.57 28.33
C ALA A 112 -3.30 1.18 28.59
N THR A 113 -4.18 2.19 28.61
CA THR A 113 -5.62 2.01 28.78
C THR A 113 -6.35 2.43 27.51
N PRO A 114 -7.19 1.59 26.91
CA PRO A 114 -8.04 1.99 25.81
C PRO A 114 -9.14 2.95 26.31
N LEU A 115 -9.33 4.06 25.60
CA LEU A 115 -10.33 5.07 25.94
C LEU A 115 -11.55 4.99 25.02
N ILE A 116 -11.34 5.05 23.72
CA ILE A 116 -12.41 5.15 22.71
C ILE A 116 -11.99 4.35 21.49
N GLN A 117 -12.91 3.55 20.94
CA GLN A 117 -12.75 2.83 19.68
C GLN A 117 -13.44 3.55 18.55
N GLY A 118 -13.02 3.29 17.32
CA GLY A 118 -13.65 3.77 16.12
C GLY A 118 -13.34 5.23 15.78
N ILE A 119 -12.24 5.80 16.29
CA ILE A 119 -11.76 7.11 15.83
C ILE A 119 -11.23 6.98 14.40
N MET A 120 -11.67 7.90 13.52
CA MET A 120 -11.18 7.95 12.14
C MET A 120 -9.67 8.18 12.13
N GLN A 121 -8.94 7.26 11.51
CA GLN A 121 -7.48 7.29 11.40
C GLN A 121 -7.02 6.96 9.99
N SER A 122 -6.06 7.71 9.48
CA SER A 122 -5.51 7.53 8.12
C SER A 122 -4.48 6.39 8.09
N LEU A 123 -4.97 5.14 8.11
CA LEU A 123 -4.12 3.92 7.99
C LEU A 123 -4.33 3.18 6.67
N ASN A 124 -5.50 3.33 6.04
CA ASN A 124 -5.90 2.58 4.86
C ASN A 124 -6.54 3.50 3.82
N ALA A 125 -5.90 4.63 3.56
CA ALA A 125 -6.28 5.47 2.43
C ALA A 125 -6.18 4.67 1.12
N LEU A 126 -7.07 4.93 0.17
CA LEU A 126 -7.08 4.29 -1.16
C LEU A 126 -5.78 4.57 -1.94
N SER A 127 -5.13 5.68 -1.63
CA SER A 127 -3.82 6.07 -2.15
C SER A 127 -2.71 5.71 -1.16
N SER A 128 -1.63 5.10 -1.65
CA SER A 128 -0.48 4.69 -0.83
C SER A 128 0.24 5.87 -0.16
N GLY A 129 0.09 7.10 -0.69
CA GLY A 129 0.69 8.32 -0.14
C GLY A 129 0.00 8.85 1.12
N ASP A 130 -1.26 8.50 1.36
CA ASP A 130 -2.11 9.16 2.37
C ASP A 130 -2.18 8.43 3.71
N ASN A 131 -1.46 7.33 3.89
CA ASN A 131 -1.41 6.57 5.13
C ASN A 131 -0.49 7.23 6.18
N SER A 132 -0.84 8.44 6.62
CA SER A 132 -0.03 9.19 7.59
C SER A 132 -0.09 8.62 9.02
N GLY A 133 -1.10 7.82 9.33
CA GLY A 133 -1.42 7.38 10.69
C GLY A 133 -2.14 8.44 11.52
N ALA A 134 -2.42 9.62 10.93
CA ALA A 134 -3.08 10.73 11.62
C ALA A 134 -4.49 10.38 12.05
N GLY A 135 -4.85 10.76 13.26
CA GLY A 135 -6.20 10.63 13.80
C GLY A 135 -6.99 11.92 13.72
N GLN A 136 -8.28 11.77 13.45
CA GLN A 136 -9.21 12.88 13.50
C GLN A 136 -9.70 13.09 14.93
N PHE A 137 -8.82 13.60 15.81
CA PHE A 137 -9.16 13.93 17.18
C PHE A 137 -8.36 15.15 17.67
N VAL A 138 -8.86 15.80 18.69
CA VAL A 138 -8.16 16.88 19.40
C VAL A 138 -8.53 16.84 20.87
N VAL A 139 -7.55 17.13 21.73
CA VAL A 139 -7.74 17.24 23.17
C VAL A 139 -7.40 18.68 23.58
N SER A 140 -8.34 19.35 24.25
CA SER A 140 -8.12 20.71 24.76
C SER A 140 -7.31 20.70 26.06
N GLY A 141 -6.82 21.89 26.46
CA GLY A 141 -6.06 22.06 27.70
C GLY A 141 -6.84 21.69 28.99
N ASN A 142 -8.16 21.71 28.97
CA ASN A 142 -9.03 21.30 30.09
C ASN A 142 -9.47 19.82 30.03
N GLY A 143 -8.95 19.04 29.06
CA GLY A 143 -9.22 17.61 28.93
C GLY A 143 -10.44 17.25 28.08
N THR A 144 -11.09 18.24 27.42
CA THR A 144 -12.19 17.94 26.49
C THR A 144 -11.64 17.28 25.23
N LEU A 145 -12.18 16.11 24.86
CA LEU A 145 -11.86 15.39 23.63
C LEU A 145 -12.96 15.61 22.59
N VAL A 146 -12.55 15.98 21.39
CA VAL A 146 -13.41 16.00 20.18
C VAL A 146 -12.81 15.07 19.14
N TYR A 147 -13.61 14.24 18.52
CA TYR A 147 -13.13 13.30 17.49
C TYR A 147 -14.18 13.04 16.41
N ALA A 148 -13.72 12.59 15.24
CA ALA A 148 -14.57 12.06 14.19
C ALA A 148 -14.60 10.50 14.28
N SER A 149 -15.80 9.93 14.24
CA SER A 149 -15.97 8.48 14.13
C SER A 149 -15.73 8.02 12.68
N GLY A 150 -15.32 6.74 12.50
CA GLY A 150 -15.06 6.17 11.17
C GLY A 150 -14.02 5.05 11.20
N GLY A 151 -13.26 4.93 12.30
CA GLY A 151 -12.24 3.88 12.44
C GLY A 151 -11.12 4.02 11.41
N ILE A 152 -10.44 2.91 11.15
CA ILE A 152 -9.34 2.84 10.18
C ILE A 152 -9.81 2.50 8.77
N PHE A 153 -11.07 2.17 8.61
CA PHE A 153 -11.70 1.83 7.34
C PHE A 153 -12.98 2.65 7.23
N PRO A 154 -12.96 3.79 6.53
CA PRO A 154 -14.19 4.49 6.25
C PRO A 154 -15.15 3.54 5.53
N ASP A 155 -16.42 3.53 5.95
CA ASP A 155 -17.49 2.78 5.29
C ASP A 155 -17.71 3.37 3.88
N ILE A 156 -16.88 2.93 2.93
CA ILE A 156 -17.05 3.26 1.52
C ILE A 156 -17.94 2.19 0.92
N GLU A 157 -19.18 2.53 0.64
CA GLU A 157 -20.04 1.68 -0.19
C GLU A 157 -19.48 1.73 -1.62
N THR A 158 -19.02 0.59 -2.13
CA THR A 158 -18.59 0.45 -3.50
C THR A 158 -19.55 -0.45 -4.26
N HIS A 159 -19.83 -0.08 -5.50
CA HIS A 159 -20.65 -0.87 -6.41
C HIS A 159 -19.81 -1.27 -7.62
N LEU A 160 -20.02 -2.49 -8.10
CA LEU A 160 -19.46 -2.92 -9.38
C LEU A 160 -20.46 -2.59 -10.49
N SER A 161 -19.98 -1.96 -11.53
CA SER A 161 -20.77 -1.57 -12.68
C SER A 161 -20.07 -1.88 -13.99
N TRP A 162 -20.82 -2.31 -14.98
CA TRP A 162 -20.38 -2.29 -16.35
C TRP A 162 -20.53 -0.87 -16.89
N VAL A 163 -19.54 -0.42 -17.63
CA VAL A 163 -19.60 0.86 -18.38
C VAL A 163 -19.29 0.55 -19.82
N ASP A 164 -20.23 0.84 -20.72
CA ASP A 164 -19.99 0.68 -22.14
C ASP A 164 -19.26 1.89 -22.73
N ARG A 165 -18.87 1.80 -24.03
CA ARG A 165 -18.16 2.88 -24.72
C ARG A 165 -18.96 4.17 -24.88
N SER A 166 -20.27 4.14 -24.70
CA SER A 166 -21.14 5.32 -24.71
C SER A 166 -21.26 5.98 -23.34
N GLY A 167 -20.64 5.38 -22.30
CA GLY A 167 -20.76 5.83 -20.91
C GLY A 167 -22.01 5.33 -20.19
N ARG A 168 -22.80 4.42 -20.77
CA ARG A 168 -23.94 3.81 -20.11
C ARG A 168 -23.48 2.90 -18.99
N ILE A 169 -24.02 3.12 -17.79
CA ILE A 169 -23.67 2.38 -16.58
C ILE A 169 -24.78 1.36 -16.28
N GLU A 170 -24.37 0.11 -16.04
CA GLU A 170 -25.24 -0.97 -15.61
C GLU A 170 -24.63 -1.65 -14.38
N LEU A 171 -25.42 -1.76 -13.28
CA LEU A 171 -24.95 -2.37 -12.05
C LEU A 171 -24.73 -3.87 -12.23
N VAL A 172 -23.54 -4.36 -11.85
CA VAL A 172 -23.22 -5.78 -11.93
C VAL A 172 -23.93 -6.58 -10.85
N THR A 173 -23.81 -6.13 -9.61
CA THR A 173 -24.45 -6.73 -8.43
C THR A 173 -24.27 -5.84 -7.23
N GLN A 174 -25.15 -5.97 -6.23
CA GLN A 174 -24.86 -5.47 -4.88
C GLN A 174 -24.02 -6.54 -4.17
N LEU A 175 -22.75 -6.24 -3.97
CA LEU A 175 -21.93 -7.02 -3.06
C LEU A 175 -22.15 -6.51 -1.64
N ASP A 176 -22.06 -7.42 -0.66
CA ASP A 176 -22.06 -7.02 0.75
C ASP A 176 -21.18 -5.80 0.96
N LYS A 177 -21.58 -4.88 1.84
CA LYS A 177 -20.96 -3.57 2.14
C LYS A 177 -19.49 -3.68 2.57
N LYS A 178 -18.65 -4.22 1.69
CA LYS A 178 -17.20 -4.28 1.88
C LYS A 178 -16.55 -3.40 0.83
N PRO A 179 -15.68 -2.47 1.21
CA PRO A 179 -15.00 -1.63 0.23
C PRO A 179 -14.12 -2.50 -0.68
N ILE A 180 -14.45 -2.52 -1.98
CA ILE A 180 -13.70 -3.21 -3.02
C ILE A 180 -12.65 -2.24 -3.56
N ILE A 181 -11.39 -2.67 -3.60
CA ILE A 181 -10.29 -1.83 -4.09
C ILE A 181 -9.77 -2.27 -5.46
N THR A 182 -9.72 -3.57 -5.69
CA THR A 182 -9.13 -4.12 -6.92
C THR A 182 -10.07 -5.14 -7.51
N VAL A 183 -10.27 -5.06 -8.81
CA VAL A 183 -11.06 -6.02 -9.58
C VAL A 183 -10.27 -6.54 -10.77
N ARG A 184 -10.43 -7.82 -11.10
CA ARG A 184 -9.82 -8.47 -12.28
C ARG A 184 -10.78 -9.47 -12.87
N LEU A 185 -11.14 -9.25 -14.13
CA LEU A 185 -11.97 -10.19 -14.90
C LEU A 185 -11.13 -11.41 -15.30
N SER A 186 -11.71 -12.62 -15.21
CA SER A 186 -11.06 -13.83 -15.71
C SER A 186 -10.88 -13.79 -17.23
N PRO A 187 -9.92 -14.53 -17.81
CA PRO A 187 -9.67 -14.54 -19.24
C PRO A 187 -10.89 -14.89 -20.10
N ASP A 188 -11.77 -15.75 -19.59
CA ASP A 188 -13.04 -16.14 -20.26
C ASP A 188 -14.20 -15.17 -20.00
N GLY A 189 -13.99 -14.15 -19.18
CA GLY A 189 -15.02 -13.15 -18.82
C GLY A 189 -16.12 -13.65 -17.88
N ARG A 190 -16.05 -14.88 -17.38
CA ARG A 190 -17.07 -15.47 -16.52
C ARG A 190 -16.95 -15.09 -15.04
N TYR A 191 -15.72 -14.96 -14.55
CA TYR A 191 -15.46 -14.70 -13.14
C TYR A 191 -14.83 -13.33 -12.91
N LEU A 192 -15.17 -12.72 -11.80
CA LEU A 192 -14.54 -11.50 -11.34
C LEU A 192 -13.82 -11.75 -10.02
N ALA A 193 -12.50 -11.67 -10.03
CA ALA A 193 -11.74 -11.64 -8.80
C ALA A 193 -11.72 -10.22 -8.25
N TYR A 194 -11.95 -10.07 -6.95
CA TYR A 194 -11.89 -8.78 -6.28
C TYR A 194 -11.22 -8.88 -4.92
N ARG A 195 -10.64 -7.78 -4.50
CA ARG A 195 -10.04 -7.62 -3.19
C ARG A 195 -10.83 -6.64 -2.36
N THR A 196 -11.12 -7.03 -1.12
CA THR A 196 -11.67 -6.12 -0.12
C THR A 196 -10.56 -5.45 0.67
N THR A 197 -10.89 -4.35 1.35
CA THR A 197 -10.02 -3.74 2.36
C THR A 197 -10.63 -3.94 3.74
N GLY A 198 -9.80 -3.92 4.77
CA GLY A 198 -10.20 -4.14 6.13
C GLY A 198 -9.00 -4.58 6.98
N LYS A 199 -9.25 -4.96 8.21
CA LYS A 199 -8.24 -5.58 9.09
C LYS A 199 -7.61 -6.81 8.42
N VAL A 200 -8.41 -7.53 7.63
CA VAL A 200 -7.99 -8.61 6.73
C VAL A 200 -8.33 -8.17 5.31
N ALA A 201 -7.35 -8.12 4.43
CA ALA A 201 -7.55 -7.82 3.02
C ALA A 201 -7.79 -9.14 2.26
N GLU A 202 -9.05 -9.48 2.08
CA GLU A 202 -9.47 -10.76 1.51
C GLU A 202 -9.58 -10.72 -0.01
N VAL A 203 -9.28 -11.85 -0.63
CA VAL A 203 -9.55 -12.13 -2.05
C VAL A 203 -10.81 -12.95 -2.19
N TRP A 204 -11.66 -12.53 -3.12
CA TRP A 204 -12.93 -13.16 -3.44
C TRP A 204 -13.06 -13.37 -4.95
N VAL A 205 -13.85 -14.36 -5.34
CA VAL A 205 -14.25 -14.60 -6.74
C VAL A 205 -15.78 -14.58 -6.82
N LEU A 206 -16.30 -13.77 -7.73
CA LEU A 206 -17.71 -13.69 -8.10
C LEU A 206 -17.92 -14.46 -9.41
N ASP A 207 -18.85 -15.42 -9.46
CA ASP A 207 -19.37 -15.99 -10.70
C ASP A 207 -20.41 -15.01 -11.26
N LEU A 208 -20.13 -14.39 -12.38
CA LEU A 208 -20.99 -13.37 -13.01
C LEU A 208 -22.28 -13.97 -13.60
N VAL A 209 -22.30 -15.28 -13.86
CA VAL A 209 -23.48 -15.99 -14.38
C VAL A 209 -24.41 -16.42 -13.25
N LEU A 210 -23.83 -16.97 -12.18
CA LEU A 210 -24.60 -17.50 -11.05
C LEU A 210 -24.89 -16.44 -9.97
N GLY A 211 -24.18 -15.32 -9.97
CA GLY A 211 -24.26 -14.28 -8.93
C GLY A 211 -23.73 -14.74 -7.57
N THR A 212 -22.95 -15.82 -7.52
CA THR A 212 -22.42 -16.38 -6.27
C THR A 212 -20.99 -15.94 -6.02
N THR A 213 -20.66 -15.68 -4.74
CA THR A 213 -19.30 -15.28 -4.33
C THR A 213 -18.61 -16.39 -3.57
N ARG A 214 -17.30 -16.50 -3.75
CA ARG A 214 -16.44 -17.44 -3.04
C ARG A 214 -15.24 -16.72 -2.46
N ARG A 215 -14.95 -16.95 -1.18
CA ARG A 215 -13.76 -16.43 -0.52
C ARG A 215 -12.55 -17.31 -0.85
N ILE A 216 -11.47 -16.68 -1.30
CA ILE A 216 -10.21 -17.33 -1.67
C ILE A 216 -9.20 -17.30 -0.53
N THR A 217 -9.12 -16.17 0.20
CA THR A 217 -8.24 -16.04 1.37
C THR A 217 -9.06 -15.72 2.62
N SER A 218 -8.66 -16.24 3.78
CA SER A 218 -9.36 -16.05 5.05
C SER A 218 -8.58 -15.27 6.10
N GLU A 219 -7.27 -15.18 5.94
CA GLU A 219 -6.35 -14.53 6.86
C GLU A 219 -5.31 -13.72 6.09
N GLY A 220 -4.52 -12.91 6.78
CA GLY A 220 -3.44 -12.13 6.18
C GLY A 220 -3.93 -10.97 5.31
N ARG A 221 -3.01 -10.43 4.53
CA ARG A 221 -3.25 -9.29 3.63
C ARG A 221 -2.88 -9.70 2.22
N ALA A 222 -3.86 -9.75 1.35
CA ALA A 222 -3.66 -10.00 -0.07
C ALA A 222 -3.69 -8.70 -0.86
N MET A 223 -2.85 -8.58 -1.88
CA MET A 223 -2.75 -7.40 -2.75
C MET A 223 -2.36 -7.83 -4.17
N HIS A 224 -2.55 -6.93 -5.14
CA HIS A 224 -2.05 -7.12 -6.51
C HIS A 224 -2.46 -8.44 -7.15
N LEU A 225 -3.76 -8.58 -7.45
CA LEU A 225 -4.33 -9.80 -8.03
C LEU A 225 -4.02 -9.92 -9.52
N CYS A 226 -3.71 -11.11 -9.99
CA CYS A 226 -3.80 -11.46 -11.40
C CYS A 226 -4.30 -12.90 -11.59
N TRP A 227 -5.07 -13.13 -12.65
CA TRP A 227 -5.50 -14.46 -13.06
C TRP A 227 -4.35 -15.22 -13.72
N THR A 228 -4.32 -16.54 -13.53
CA THR A 228 -3.58 -17.39 -14.45
C THR A 228 -4.22 -17.32 -15.83
N HIS A 229 -3.43 -17.57 -16.87
CA HIS A 229 -3.91 -17.44 -18.24
C HIS A 229 -5.10 -18.37 -18.55
N ASP A 230 -5.09 -19.56 -17.99
CA ASP A 230 -6.16 -20.55 -18.14
C ASP A 230 -7.41 -20.28 -17.28
N GLY A 231 -7.38 -19.21 -16.48
CA GLY A 231 -8.48 -18.85 -15.57
C GLY A 231 -8.69 -19.80 -14.40
N THR A 232 -7.81 -20.79 -14.21
CA THR A 232 -7.97 -21.80 -13.14
C THR A 232 -7.53 -21.32 -11.77
N GLY A 233 -6.69 -20.29 -11.72
CA GLY A 233 -6.14 -19.80 -10.46
C GLY A 233 -5.86 -18.31 -10.43
N LEU A 234 -5.53 -17.85 -9.23
CA LEU A 234 -5.14 -16.48 -8.91
C LEU A 234 -3.74 -16.47 -8.33
N SER A 235 -2.92 -15.56 -8.80
CA SER A 235 -1.69 -15.15 -8.14
C SER A 235 -1.88 -13.79 -7.49
N PHE A 236 -1.38 -13.63 -6.29
CA PHE A 236 -1.48 -12.39 -5.53
C PHE A 236 -0.31 -12.22 -4.58
N ALA A 237 0.01 -10.97 -4.26
CA ALA A 237 0.91 -10.67 -3.16
C ALA A 237 0.19 -10.98 -1.85
N TYR A 238 0.84 -11.72 -0.95
CA TYR A 238 0.22 -12.15 0.29
C TYR A 238 1.22 -12.16 1.44
N SER A 239 0.75 -11.72 2.61
CA SER A 239 1.52 -11.74 3.83
C SER A 239 0.60 -11.93 5.05
N LYS A 240 1.05 -12.75 6.00
CA LYS A 240 0.51 -12.76 7.37
C LYS A 240 1.34 -11.86 8.30
N ALA A 241 2.63 -11.77 8.03
CA ALA A 241 3.58 -10.89 8.69
C ALA A 241 4.77 -10.64 7.75
N GLY A 242 5.33 -9.43 7.78
CA GLY A 242 6.47 -9.03 6.95
C GLY A 242 6.09 -8.68 5.50
N ASP A 243 7.08 -8.68 4.61
CA ASP A 243 6.89 -8.29 3.22
C ASP A 243 6.06 -9.29 2.43
N PRO A 244 5.09 -8.82 1.63
CA PRO A 244 4.29 -9.68 0.78
C PRO A 244 5.15 -10.41 -0.26
N LYS A 245 4.92 -11.72 -0.39
CA LYS A 245 5.48 -12.59 -1.44
C LYS A 245 4.36 -13.00 -2.38
N ILE A 246 4.71 -13.61 -3.51
CA ILE A 246 3.69 -14.05 -4.45
C ILE A 246 3.24 -15.46 -4.09
N PHE A 247 1.94 -15.61 -3.91
CA PHE A 247 1.25 -16.85 -3.66
C PHE A 247 0.27 -17.17 -4.79
N TRP A 248 -0.11 -18.43 -4.89
CA TRP A 248 -1.11 -18.92 -5.82
C TRP A 248 -2.21 -19.68 -5.08
N LYS A 249 -3.43 -19.64 -5.63
CA LYS A 249 -4.55 -20.45 -5.18
C LYS A 249 -5.53 -20.70 -6.31
N ALA A 250 -6.14 -21.91 -6.32
CA ALA A 250 -7.20 -22.26 -7.25
C ALA A 250 -8.41 -21.31 -7.09
N ALA A 251 -8.94 -20.83 -8.21
CA ALA A 251 -10.04 -19.87 -8.22
C ALA A 251 -11.39 -20.47 -7.83
N ASP A 252 -11.52 -21.81 -7.96
CA ASP A 252 -12.67 -22.58 -7.50
C ASP A 252 -12.64 -22.84 -5.99
N GLY A 253 -11.62 -22.37 -5.29
CA GLY A 253 -11.42 -22.57 -3.86
C GLY A 253 -10.97 -23.96 -3.46
N SER A 254 -10.70 -24.84 -4.42
CA SER A 254 -10.15 -26.17 -4.16
C SER A 254 -8.70 -26.12 -3.64
N GLY A 255 -8.21 -27.25 -3.17
CA GLY A 255 -6.86 -27.36 -2.63
C GLY A 255 -6.74 -26.92 -1.16
N PRO A 256 -5.50 -26.69 -0.68
CA PRO A 256 -5.24 -26.29 0.71
C PRO A 256 -5.95 -24.99 1.08
N MET A 257 -6.35 -24.87 2.35
CA MET A 257 -6.98 -23.61 2.85
C MET A 257 -6.02 -22.43 2.72
N GLU A 258 -4.75 -22.64 3.00
CA GLU A 258 -3.70 -21.65 2.83
C GLU A 258 -3.26 -21.53 1.37
N PRO A 259 -2.99 -20.32 0.88
CA PRO A 259 -2.40 -20.13 -0.44
C PRO A 259 -1.02 -20.79 -0.54
N GLU A 260 -0.66 -21.28 -1.72
CA GLU A 260 0.64 -21.88 -1.97
C GLU A 260 1.69 -20.83 -2.34
N PRO A 261 2.90 -20.85 -1.74
CA PRO A 261 3.97 -19.94 -2.12
C PRO A 261 4.43 -20.24 -3.55
N LEU A 262 4.45 -19.21 -4.39
CA LEU A 262 4.84 -19.30 -5.79
C LEU A 262 6.21 -18.67 -6.04
N VAL A 263 6.42 -17.44 -5.57
CA VAL A 263 7.69 -16.72 -5.72
C VAL A 263 8.14 -16.19 -4.38
N ALA A 264 9.34 -16.58 -3.95
CA ALA A 264 10.00 -16.09 -2.75
C ALA A 264 10.99 -14.96 -3.07
N GLY A 265 11.37 -14.19 -2.05
CA GLY A 265 12.36 -13.11 -2.14
C GLY A 265 12.48 -12.33 -0.84
N ASP A 266 13.42 -11.40 -0.78
CA ASP A 266 13.66 -10.59 0.41
C ASP A 266 12.84 -9.30 0.43
N ASN A 267 12.35 -8.87 -0.73
CA ASN A 267 11.60 -7.64 -0.93
C ASN A 267 10.10 -7.90 -1.16
N THR A 268 9.30 -6.83 -1.19
CA THR A 268 7.89 -6.90 -1.58
C THR A 268 7.74 -7.26 -3.05
N LEU A 269 6.97 -8.31 -3.33
CA LEU A 269 6.71 -8.81 -4.68
C LEU A 269 5.25 -8.58 -5.06
N GLN A 270 5.00 -8.00 -6.23
CA GLN A 270 3.67 -7.58 -6.71
C GLN A 270 3.37 -8.24 -8.07
N PRO A 271 2.59 -9.33 -8.14
CA PRO A 271 2.26 -9.98 -9.40
C PRO A 271 1.40 -9.06 -10.27
N SER A 272 1.63 -9.10 -11.58
CA SER A 272 0.93 -8.25 -12.53
C SER A 272 0.19 -9.03 -13.61
N CYS A 273 0.86 -9.92 -14.33
CA CYS A 273 0.23 -10.70 -15.40
C CYS A 273 1.00 -11.98 -15.73
N TRP A 274 0.27 -13.00 -16.19
CA TRP A 274 0.84 -14.21 -16.76
C TRP A 274 0.95 -14.11 -18.27
N SER A 275 1.97 -14.78 -18.85
CA SER A 275 2.04 -14.99 -20.28
C SER A 275 0.92 -15.91 -20.77
N TRP A 276 0.56 -15.78 -22.05
CA TRP A 276 -0.49 -16.56 -22.69
C TRP A 276 -0.28 -18.09 -22.53
N ASP A 277 0.95 -18.55 -22.58
CA ASP A 277 1.30 -19.97 -22.41
C ASP A 277 1.38 -20.42 -20.95
N GLY A 278 1.11 -19.52 -19.99
CA GLY A 278 1.17 -19.79 -18.55
C GLY A 278 2.56 -20.08 -18.00
N LYS A 279 3.63 -19.87 -18.77
CA LYS A 279 5.01 -20.19 -18.39
C LYS A 279 5.74 -19.08 -17.66
N LEU A 280 5.35 -17.81 -17.93
CA LEU A 280 5.98 -16.64 -17.35
C LEU A 280 4.98 -15.84 -16.49
N LEU A 281 5.39 -15.49 -15.28
CA LEU A 281 4.71 -14.47 -14.47
C LEU A 281 5.58 -13.21 -14.48
N VAL A 282 5.01 -12.12 -14.94
CA VAL A 282 5.62 -10.80 -14.83
C VAL A 282 5.15 -10.16 -13.53
N PHE A 283 6.10 -9.62 -12.77
CA PHE A 283 5.82 -9.00 -11.47
C PHE A 283 6.77 -7.82 -11.21
N VAL A 284 6.41 -6.99 -10.25
CA VAL A 284 7.24 -5.88 -9.77
C VAL A 284 7.85 -6.28 -8.44
N GLU A 285 9.16 -6.04 -8.28
CA GLU A 285 9.84 -6.11 -7.00
C GLU A 285 10.11 -4.69 -6.49
N SER A 286 9.61 -4.40 -5.29
CA SER A 286 9.87 -3.12 -4.61
C SER A 286 11.06 -3.29 -3.67
N ASN A 287 12.19 -2.72 -4.06
CA ASN A 287 13.42 -2.72 -3.28
C ASN A 287 13.73 -1.29 -2.80
N PRO A 288 13.94 -1.08 -1.49
CA PRO A 288 14.26 0.25 -0.94
C PRO A 288 15.47 0.93 -1.57
N ALA A 289 16.43 0.16 -2.07
CA ALA A 289 17.67 0.69 -2.66
C ALA A 289 17.54 0.97 -4.17
N SER A 290 16.82 0.10 -4.92
CA SER A 290 16.71 0.17 -6.39
C SER A 290 15.30 0.53 -6.88
N LYS A 291 14.40 0.96 -5.97
CA LYS A 291 13.02 1.35 -6.29
C LYS A 291 12.16 0.18 -6.78
N TYR A 292 11.27 0.42 -7.76
CA TYR A 292 10.40 -0.58 -8.36
C TYR A 292 11.01 -1.07 -9.66
N ASN A 293 11.23 -2.40 -9.77
CA ASN A 293 11.80 -3.02 -10.96
C ASN A 293 10.92 -4.16 -11.45
N ILE A 294 10.86 -4.35 -12.77
CA ILE A 294 10.09 -5.43 -13.39
C ILE A 294 10.94 -6.69 -13.47
N TRP A 295 10.37 -7.78 -12.98
CA TRP A 295 10.95 -9.11 -12.94
C TRP A 295 10.07 -10.11 -13.67
N VAL A 296 10.66 -11.23 -14.08
CA VAL A 296 9.95 -12.40 -14.60
C VAL A 296 10.28 -13.64 -13.76
N TYR A 297 9.24 -14.43 -13.51
CA TYR A 297 9.36 -15.76 -12.92
C TYR A 297 9.02 -16.80 -13.99
N ARG A 298 9.96 -17.74 -14.24
CA ARG A 298 9.79 -18.85 -15.15
C ARG A 298 9.29 -20.06 -14.36
N LYS A 299 8.03 -20.45 -14.61
CA LYS A 299 7.33 -21.48 -13.83
C LYS A 299 8.00 -22.83 -13.89
N GLU A 300 8.42 -23.28 -15.09
CA GLU A 300 9.05 -24.59 -15.30
C GLU A 300 10.42 -24.67 -14.63
N GLU A 301 11.20 -23.61 -14.69
CA GLU A 301 12.54 -23.51 -14.10
C GLU A 301 12.51 -23.18 -12.60
N ARG A 302 11.36 -22.69 -12.11
CA ARG A 302 11.19 -22.13 -10.75
C ARG A 302 12.21 -21.05 -10.42
N GLN A 303 12.56 -20.24 -11.42
CA GLN A 303 13.56 -19.17 -11.28
C GLN A 303 12.98 -17.80 -11.60
N LYS A 304 13.43 -16.80 -10.86
CA LYS A 304 13.14 -15.38 -11.14
C LYS A 304 14.38 -14.66 -11.62
N SER A 305 14.21 -13.73 -12.55
CA SER A 305 15.28 -12.82 -13.01
C SER A 305 14.72 -11.43 -13.27
N PRO A 306 15.52 -10.36 -13.09
CA PRO A 306 15.10 -9.04 -13.50
C PRO A 306 14.88 -9.02 -15.02
N LEU A 307 13.83 -8.33 -15.45
CA LEU A 307 13.64 -8.02 -16.87
C LEU A 307 14.46 -6.78 -17.24
N PHE A 308 14.49 -5.81 -16.32
CA PHE A 308 15.30 -4.61 -16.40
C PHE A 308 16.12 -4.46 -15.11
N ASN A 309 17.17 -3.66 -15.17
CA ASN A 309 18.00 -3.33 -14.02
C ASN A 309 18.30 -1.83 -14.08
N ALA A 310 17.31 -1.03 -13.70
CA ALA A 310 17.35 0.41 -13.80
C ALA A 310 17.39 1.07 -12.41
N ASP A 311 17.98 2.28 -12.35
CA ASP A 311 18.01 3.12 -11.14
C ASP A 311 16.77 4.02 -11.01
N TYR A 312 15.71 3.72 -11.76
CA TYR A 312 14.43 4.44 -11.78
C TYR A 312 13.27 3.46 -11.67
N ASN A 313 12.07 3.97 -11.40
CA ASN A 313 10.90 3.11 -11.23
C ASN A 313 10.42 2.54 -12.56
N GLU A 314 10.10 1.25 -12.53
CA GLU A 314 9.45 0.52 -13.60
C GLU A 314 8.27 -0.24 -13.00
N GLU A 315 7.06 0.16 -13.36
CA GLU A 315 5.83 -0.25 -12.70
C GLU A 315 4.73 -0.60 -13.70
N TYR A 316 3.65 -1.22 -13.21
CA TYR A 316 2.43 -1.52 -13.95
C TYR A 316 2.67 -2.30 -15.25
N PRO A 317 3.46 -3.38 -15.25
CA PRO A 317 3.68 -4.15 -16.46
C PRO A 317 2.39 -4.85 -16.93
N ALA A 318 2.14 -4.79 -18.23
CA ALA A 318 1.02 -5.44 -18.91
C ALA A 318 1.52 -6.14 -20.18
N LEU A 319 1.35 -7.45 -20.28
CA LEU A 319 1.66 -8.20 -21.49
C LEU A 319 0.56 -8.01 -22.54
N SER A 320 0.98 -7.91 -23.81
CA SER A 320 0.02 -7.97 -24.92
C SER A 320 -0.69 -9.33 -24.93
N PRO A 321 -1.94 -9.42 -25.43
CA PRO A 321 -2.67 -10.68 -25.52
C PRO A 321 -1.90 -11.81 -26.21
N ASP A 322 -1.07 -11.50 -27.20
CA ASP A 322 -0.21 -12.48 -27.90
C ASP A 322 1.13 -12.75 -27.19
N GLY A 323 1.38 -12.10 -26.03
CA GLY A 323 2.58 -12.29 -25.20
C GLY A 323 3.89 -11.76 -25.80
N ARG A 324 3.86 -11.09 -26.96
CA ARG A 324 5.07 -10.62 -27.64
C ARG A 324 5.59 -9.29 -27.15
N TRP A 325 4.72 -8.47 -26.54
CA TRP A 325 5.03 -7.10 -26.12
C TRP A 325 4.72 -6.91 -24.64
N LEU A 326 5.49 -6.07 -23.99
CA LEU A 326 5.25 -5.59 -22.64
C LEU A 326 5.07 -4.07 -22.68
N ALA A 327 3.94 -3.60 -22.20
CA ALA A 327 3.74 -2.20 -21.87
C ALA A 327 4.01 -2.00 -20.38
N TYR A 328 4.62 -0.90 -19.97
CA TYR A 328 4.92 -0.59 -18.58
C TYR A 328 5.11 0.91 -18.38
N CYS A 329 5.06 1.37 -17.14
CA CYS A 329 5.39 2.75 -16.78
C CYS A 329 6.84 2.86 -16.34
N SER A 330 7.47 3.97 -16.71
CA SER A 330 8.82 4.30 -16.22
C SER A 330 8.94 5.79 -15.94
N ASP A 331 9.63 6.16 -14.87
CA ASP A 331 9.96 7.54 -14.52
C ASP A 331 11.40 7.94 -14.94
N GLY A 332 12.05 7.12 -15.74
CA GLY A 332 13.43 7.35 -16.20
C GLY A 332 13.64 8.60 -17.07
N THR A 333 12.57 9.26 -17.50
CA THR A 333 12.58 10.55 -18.21
C THR A 333 12.33 11.74 -17.28
N GLY A 334 12.19 11.50 -15.94
CA GLY A 334 11.86 12.50 -14.93
C GLY A 334 10.37 12.58 -14.61
N ARG A 335 9.51 11.85 -15.33
CA ARG A 335 8.09 11.65 -15.05
C ARG A 335 7.64 10.28 -15.55
N HIS A 336 6.50 9.80 -15.07
CA HIS A 336 5.94 8.53 -15.53
C HIS A 336 5.44 8.63 -16.96
N GLU A 337 6.00 7.81 -17.84
CA GLU A 337 5.57 7.62 -19.23
C GLU A 337 5.31 6.13 -19.48
N VAL A 338 4.39 5.84 -20.38
CA VAL A 338 4.16 4.47 -20.85
C VAL A 338 5.21 4.11 -21.90
N HIS A 339 5.86 2.99 -21.68
CA HIS A 339 6.87 2.40 -22.58
C HIS A 339 6.39 1.06 -23.12
N VAL A 340 6.88 0.68 -24.29
CA VAL A 340 6.65 -0.66 -24.86
C VAL A 340 7.98 -1.29 -25.25
N THR A 341 8.14 -2.56 -24.91
CA THR A 341 9.31 -3.37 -25.30
C THR A 341 8.90 -4.76 -25.79
N SER A 342 9.76 -5.39 -26.58
CA SER A 342 9.57 -6.77 -27.04
C SER A 342 9.98 -7.78 -25.95
N MET A 343 9.17 -8.80 -25.72
CA MET A 343 9.49 -9.89 -24.79
C MET A 343 10.56 -10.87 -25.33
N THR A 344 10.78 -10.90 -26.65
CA THR A 344 11.82 -11.75 -27.26
C THR A 344 13.22 -11.15 -27.13
N ASN A 345 13.33 -9.85 -27.03
CA ASN A 345 14.58 -9.13 -26.81
C ASN A 345 14.30 -7.91 -25.94
N PRO A 346 14.07 -8.10 -24.63
CA PRO A 346 13.75 -7.01 -23.74
C PRO A 346 14.97 -6.09 -23.61
N ALA A 347 14.80 -4.88 -24.12
CA ALA A 347 15.72 -3.77 -23.95
C ALA A 347 14.95 -2.61 -23.33
N LYS A 348 15.62 -1.50 -23.03
CA LYS A 348 14.94 -0.27 -22.65
C LYS A 348 13.81 0.02 -23.63
N GLY A 349 12.57 0.05 -23.14
CA GLY A 349 11.39 0.25 -23.98
C GLY A 349 11.36 1.62 -24.65
N THR A 350 10.59 1.70 -25.72
CA THR A 350 10.31 2.95 -26.42
C THR A 350 9.13 3.64 -25.71
N PRO A 351 9.26 4.91 -25.28
CA PRO A 351 8.12 5.65 -24.76
C PRO A 351 7.07 5.85 -25.86
N ILE A 352 5.81 5.62 -25.52
CA ILE A 352 4.65 5.83 -26.42
C ILE A 352 3.78 6.99 -25.95
N THR A 353 4.05 7.54 -24.77
CA THR A 353 3.48 8.79 -24.28
C THR A 353 4.58 9.83 -24.11
N SER A 354 4.21 11.11 -24.11
CA SER A 354 5.12 12.24 -23.97
C SER A 354 4.62 13.30 -22.99
N ASP A 355 3.46 13.08 -22.42
CA ASP A 355 2.79 14.02 -21.49
C ASP A 355 2.22 13.32 -20.27
N GLY A 356 2.93 12.28 -19.86
CA GLY A 356 2.56 11.41 -18.75
C GLY A 356 1.67 10.25 -19.17
N GLY A 357 1.78 9.14 -18.42
CA GLY A 357 0.95 7.96 -18.62
C GLY A 357 1.22 6.92 -17.55
N LEU A 358 0.15 6.30 -17.03
CA LEU A 358 0.17 5.32 -15.95
C LEU A 358 -0.69 4.10 -16.27
N ALA A 359 -0.35 2.97 -15.66
CA ALA A 359 -1.14 1.74 -15.64
C ALA A 359 -1.66 1.29 -17.03
N PRO A 360 -0.77 1.03 -18.00
CA PRO A 360 -1.17 0.62 -19.34
C PRO A 360 -1.94 -0.70 -19.32
N LEU A 361 -2.93 -0.80 -20.21
CA LEU A 361 -3.73 -2.00 -20.45
C LEU A 361 -3.87 -2.24 -21.95
N TRP A 362 -3.50 -3.42 -22.41
CA TRP A 362 -3.69 -3.81 -23.79
C TRP A 362 -5.16 -4.13 -24.10
N ALA A 363 -5.63 -3.65 -25.22
CA ALA A 363 -6.87 -4.13 -25.80
C ALA A 363 -6.69 -5.54 -26.38
N PRO A 364 -7.76 -6.32 -26.55
CA PRO A 364 -7.69 -7.67 -27.15
C PRO A 364 -7.18 -7.70 -28.58
N ASP A 365 -7.11 -6.57 -29.27
CA ASP A 365 -6.67 -6.42 -30.66
C ASP A 365 -5.13 -6.46 -30.85
N ASN A 366 -4.34 -6.53 -29.76
CA ASN A 366 -2.87 -6.43 -29.75
C ASN A 366 -2.29 -5.13 -30.35
N ARG A 367 -3.10 -4.09 -30.53
CA ARG A 367 -2.71 -2.84 -31.20
C ARG A 367 -2.99 -1.61 -30.37
N THR A 368 -4.02 -1.66 -29.55
CA THR A 368 -4.48 -0.53 -28.75
C THR A 368 -4.02 -0.68 -27.31
N ILE A 369 -3.52 0.39 -26.72
CA ILE A 369 -3.18 0.47 -25.29
C ILE A 369 -4.00 1.61 -24.68
N TYR A 370 -4.71 1.28 -23.62
CA TYR A 370 -5.36 2.25 -22.74
C TYR A 370 -4.42 2.56 -21.60
N TYR A 371 -4.42 3.80 -21.12
CA TYR A 371 -3.63 4.22 -19.97
C TYR A 371 -4.30 5.41 -19.29
N TRP A 372 -3.98 5.65 -18.05
CA TRP A 372 -4.37 6.86 -17.33
C TRP A 372 -3.40 7.99 -17.65
N ASN A 373 -3.92 9.17 -17.98
CA ASN A 373 -3.10 10.38 -18.07
C ASN A 373 -2.82 10.95 -16.65
N GLN A 374 -2.01 12.02 -16.55
CA GLN A 374 -1.68 12.63 -15.25
C GLN A 374 -2.91 13.21 -14.53
N ASP A 375 -3.95 13.57 -15.26
CA ASP A 375 -5.18 14.13 -14.70
C ASP A 375 -6.20 13.05 -14.30
N TRP A 376 -5.82 11.77 -14.36
CA TRP A 376 -6.66 10.61 -14.05
C TRP A 376 -7.94 10.51 -14.89
N THR A 377 -7.87 10.96 -16.17
CA THR A 377 -8.96 10.90 -17.13
C THR A 377 -8.70 9.95 -18.29
#